data_ce1d3dab5a72876f7c1ed787dc91c4e9
#
_entry.id   ce1d3dab5a72876f7c1ed787dc91c4e9
#
_cell.length_a   1.000
_cell.length_b   1.000
_cell.length_c   1.000
_cell.angle_alpha   90.00
_cell.angle_beta   90.00
_cell.angle_gamma   90.00
#
_symmetry.space_group_name_H-M   'P 1'
#
loop_
_entity.id
_entity.type
_entity.pdbx_description
1 polymer ?
#
loop_
_entity_poly.entity_id
_entity_poly.type
_entity_poly.pdbx_seq_one_letter_code
_entity_poly.pdbx_strand_id
1 'polypeptide(L)'
;MERTRGFIGLVILSILAMACRLQQVFFQKVTTLHLQLTGDVEIDKLILESQKFTLNQAEFYQNNINKWLTILLLLLLIGVLICYLKGKILQAKWLYLSYIVVQFLHAIYRFVGFNMIVNSINFEDVRQFTVVATNFKFYGSIVLFVVYIAIILISLYRDVKGSELSPV
;
A
#
# COMPACT_ATOMS: atom_id res chain seq x y z
N MET A 1 10.16 10.15 26.95
CA MET A 1 9.15 10.73 26.05
C MET A 1 9.58 10.78 24.56
N GLU A 2 10.82 11.04 24.21
CA GLU A 2 11.29 11.05 22.81
C GLU A 2 11.25 9.69 22.10
N ARG A 3 11.41 8.59 22.84
CA ARG A 3 11.51 7.22 22.28
C ARG A 3 10.27 6.73 21.53
N THR A 4 9.10 7.31 21.79
CA THR A 4 7.82 6.91 21.17
C THR A 4 7.38 7.83 20.03
N ARG A 5 7.97 9.01 19.86
CA ARG A 5 7.53 9.99 18.85
C ARG A 5 7.65 9.47 17.42
N GLY A 6 8.80 8.85 17.08
CA GLY A 6 9.00 8.28 15.74
C GLY A 6 8.02 7.16 15.42
N PHE A 7 7.74 6.28 16.39
CA PHE A 7 6.75 5.20 16.23
C PHE A 7 5.34 5.76 16.02
N ILE A 8 4.94 6.77 16.80
CA ILE A 8 3.64 7.43 16.63
C ILE A 8 3.51 8.03 15.23
N GLY A 9 4.55 8.72 14.74
CA GLY A 9 4.56 9.28 13.40
C GLY A 9 4.33 8.23 12.30
N LEU A 10 4.99 7.07 12.42
CA LEU A 10 4.79 5.94 11.49
C LEU A 10 3.35 5.41 11.53
N VAL A 11 2.76 5.26 12.73
CA VAL A 11 1.38 4.80 12.90
C VAL A 11 0.39 5.79 12.27
N ILE A 12 0.58 7.10 12.48
CA ILE A 12 -0.27 8.14 11.87
C ILE A 12 -0.20 8.07 10.35
N LEU A 13 0.99 7.99 9.77
CA LEU A 13 1.17 7.85 8.32
C LEU A 13 0.49 6.58 7.79
N SER A 14 0.57 5.48 8.53
CA SER A 14 -0.10 4.22 8.17
C SER A 14 -1.63 4.34 8.21
N ILE A 15 -2.20 5.09 9.16
CA ILE A 15 -3.64 5.36 9.23
C ILE A 15 -4.10 6.15 8.00
N LEU A 16 -3.36 7.19 7.62
CA LEU A 16 -3.68 7.99 6.42
C LEU A 16 -3.60 7.14 5.15
N ALA A 17 -2.54 6.34 5.01
CA ALA A 17 -2.39 5.41 3.88
C ALA A 17 -3.52 4.36 3.85
N MET A 18 -3.97 3.86 5.02
CA MET A 18 -5.07 2.93 5.13
C MET A 18 -6.40 3.56 4.72
N ALA A 19 -6.67 4.81 5.08
CA ALA A 19 -7.88 5.53 4.67
C ALA A 19 -7.95 5.65 3.14
N CYS A 20 -6.85 6.04 2.47
CA CYS A 20 -6.78 6.08 1.01
C CYS A 20 -7.01 4.70 0.38
N ARG A 21 -6.46 3.64 0.98
CA ARG A 21 -6.64 2.26 0.50
C ARG A 21 -8.09 1.79 0.64
N LEU A 22 -8.73 2.05 1.76
CA LEU A 22 -10.14 1.73 1.97
C LEU A 22 -11.02 2.41 0.93
N GLN A 23 -10.74 3.67 0.62
CA GLN A 23 -11.44 4.39 -0.44
C GLN A 23 -11.29 3.68 -1.80
N GLN A 24 -10.06 3.31 -2.17
CA GLN A 24 -9.81 2.64 -3.45
C GLN A 24 -10.47 1.26 -3.55
N VAL A 25 -10.41 0.46 -2.49
CA VAL A 25 -10.85 -0.94 -2.52
C VAL A 25 -12.36 -1.10 -2.36
N PHE A 26 -13.01 -0.23 -1.55
CA PHE A 26 -14.42 -0.40 -1.19
C PHE A 26 -15.34 0.68 -1.73
N PHE A 27 -14.84 1.89 -1.96
CA PHE A 27 -15.70 3.04 -2.28
C PHE A 27 -15.45 3.63 -3.66
N GLN A 28 -14.35 3.29 -4.33
CA GLN A 28 -14.10 3.79 -5.67
C GLN A 28 -15.13 3.20 -6.63
N LYS A 29 -15.98 4.05 -7.20
CA LYS A 29 -16.90 3.63 -8.25
C LYS A 29 -16.10 3.37 -9.53
N VAL A 30 -16.29 2.20 -10.13
CA VAL A 30 -15.83 1.89 -11.48
C VAL A 30 -16.77 2.64 -12.43
N THR A 31 -16.42 3.87 -12.77
CA THR A 31 -17.20 4.66 -13.72
C THR A 31 -16.59 4.49 -15.10
N THR A 32 -17.36 3.96 -16.04
CA THR A 32 -17.01 4.08 -17.46
C THR A 32 -17.05 5.56 -17.80
N LEU A 33 -15.88 6.16 -17.99
CA LEU A 33 -15.80 7.50 -18.55
C LEU A 33 -16.35 7.41 -19.99
N HIS A 34 -17.52 8.00 -20.22
CA HIS A 34 -18.03 8.21 -21.59
C HIS A 34 -17.19 9.33 -22.21
N LEU A 35 -15.96 8.98 -22.64
CA LEU A 35 -15.15 9.90 -23.44
C LEU A 35 -15.80 9.98 -24.82
N GLN A 36 -16.06 11.21 -25.27
CA GLN A 36 -16.53 11.42 -26.65
C GLN A 36 -15.45 11.00 -27.62
N LEU A 37 -15.80 10.10 -28.53
CA LEU A 37 -14.93 9.72 -29.63
C LEU A 37 -14.74 10.94 -30.54
N THR A 38 -13.50 11.16 -30.99
CA THR A 38 -13.13 12.33 -31.78
C THR A 38 -13.41 12.17 -33.28
N GLY A 39 -13.65 10.90 -33.70
CA GLY A 39 -13.77 10.52 -35.11
C GLY A 39 -12.42 10.23 -35.76
N ASP A 40 -11.30 10.46 -35.06
CA ASP A 40 -9.96 10.02 -35.48
C ASP A 40 -9.70 8.61 -34.99
N VAL A 41 -9.46 7.68 -35.92
CA VAL A 41 -9.36 6.24 -35.62
C VAL A 41 -8.20 5.92 -34.67
N GLU A 42 -7.08 6.64 -34.75
CA GLU A 42 -5.93 6.39 -33.86
C GLU A 42 -6.17 6.95 -32.48
N ILE A 43 -6.70 8.14 -32.36
CA ILE A 43 -7.05 8.78 -31.08
C ILE A 43 -8.14 7.99 -30.38
N ASP A 44 -9.17 7.56 -31.11
CA ASP A 44 -10.29 6.80 -30.55
C ASP A 44 -9.85 5.43 -30.03
N LYS A 45 -8.92 4.74 -30.70
CA LYS A 45 -8.31 3.50 -30.20
C LYS A 45 -7.53 3.74 -28.91
N LEU A 46 -6.73 4.80 -28.83
CA LEU A 46 -5.96 5.17 -27.64
C LEU A 46 -6.89 5.47 -26.45
N ILE A 47 -7.98 6.19 -26.69
CA ILE A 47 -9.02 6.48 -25.69
C ILE A 47 -9.63 5.18 -25.16
N LEU A 48 -10.05 4.28 -26.06
CA LEU A 48 -10.66 3.00 -25.68
C LEU A 48 -9.71 2.10 -24.89
N GLU A 49 -8.44 2.02 -25.28
CA GLU A 49 -7.45 1.23 -24.51
C GLU A 49 -7.15 1.83 -23.14
N SER A 50 -7.04 3.16 -23.04
CA SER A 50 -6.88 3.85 -21.77
C SER A 50 -8.07 3.61 -20.84
N GLN A 51 -9.30 3.63 -21.35
CA GLN A 51 -10.50 3.27 -20.60
C GLN A 51 -10.45 1.83 -20.11
N LYS A 52 -10.15 0.89 -21.02
CA LYS A 52 -10.05 -0.56 -20.68
C LYS A 52 -9.01 -0.78 -19.59
N PHE A 53 -7.85 -0.12 -19.69
CA PHE A 53 -6.81 -0.19 -18.67
C PHE A 53 -7.33 0.32 -17.31
N THR A 54 -7.99 1.48 -17.30
CA THR A 54 -8.55 2.07 -16.07
C THR A 54 -9.60 1.16 -15.42
N LEU A 55 -10.46 0.53 -16.22
CA LEU A 55 -11.45 -0.44 -15.76
C LEU A 55 -10.78 -1.69 -15.16
N ASN A 56 -9.86 -2.30 -15.89
CA ASN A 56 -9.13 -3.49 -15.41
C ASN A 56 -8.36 -3.18 -14.11
N GLN A 57 -7.78 -1.98 -14.01
CA GLN A 57 -7.11 -1.53 -12.80
C GLN A 57 -8.08 -1.39 -11.62
N ALA A 58 -9.25 -0.80 -11.84
CA ALA A 58 -10.27 -0.64 -10.81
C ALA A 58 -10.84 -2.00 -10.35
N GLU A 59 -11.12 -2.90 -11.29
CA GLU A 59 -11.55 -4.27 -10.99
C GLU A 59 -10.51 -5.04 -10.20
N PHE A 60 -9.23 -4.89 -10.56
CA PHE A 60 -8.14 -5.51 -9.81
C PHE A 60 -8.08 -4.99 -8.37
N TYR A 61 -8.23 -3.67 -8.14
CA TYR A 61 -8.26 -3.12 -6.78
C TYR A 61 -9.42 -3.65 -5.96
N GLN A 62 -10.56 -3.92 -6.59
CA GLN A 62 -11.78 -4.37 -5.94
C GLN A 62 -11.94 -5.90 -5.87
N ASN A 63 -10.93 -6.65 -6.33
CA ASN A 63 -10.99 -8.10 -6.24
C ASN A 63 -10.98 -8.60 -4.78
N ASN A 64 -11.44 -9.82 -4.58
CA ASN A 64 -11.59 -10.38 -3.23
C ASN A 64 -10.26 -10.46 -2.47
N ILE A 65 -9.14 -10.74 -3.15
CA ILE A 65 -7.82 -10.84 -2.51
C ILE A 65 -7.41 -9.47 -1.95
N ASN A 66 -7.55 -8.39 -2.73
CA ASN A 66 -7.27 -7.04 -2.26
C ASN A 66 -8.18 -6.63 -1.10
N LYS A 67 -9.47 -7.01 -1.13
CA LYS A 67 -10.41 -6.75 -0.04
C LYS A 67 -9.95 -7.45 1.24
N TRP A 68 -9.66 -8.76 1.19
CA TRP A 68 -9.21 -9.52 2.36
C TRP A 68 -7.88 -9.03 2.91
N LEU A 69 -6.90 -8.74 2.05
CA LEU A 69 -5.61 -8.17 2.49
C LEU A 69 -5.79 -6.79 3.13
N THR A 70 -6.69 -5.97 2.61
CA THR A 70 -7.00 -4.66 3.20
C THR A 70 -7.66 -4.79 4.57
N ILE A 71 -8.59 -5.73 4.74
CA ILE A 71 -9.21 -6.03 6.03
C ILE A 71 -8.15 -6.52 7.03
N LEU A 72 -7.29 -7.45 6.62
CA LEU A 72 -6.22 -7.96 7.47
C LEU A 72 -5.28 -6.83 7.94
N LEU A 73 -4.87 -5.95 7.03
CA LEU A 73 -4.04 -4.79 7.37
C LEU A 73 -4.75 -3.82 8.32
N LEU A 74 -6.05 -3.61 8.15
CA LEU A 74 -6.85 -2.78 9.04
C LEU A 74 -6.91 -3.38 10.44
N LEU A 75 -7.15 -4.69 10.55
CA LEU A 75 -7.18 -5.40 11.84
C LEU A 75 -5.84 -5.34 12.57
N LEU A 76 -4.73 -5.51 11.85
CA LEU A 76 -3.39 -5.37 12.43
C LEU A 76 -3.17 -3.94 12.94
N LEU A 77 -3.55 -2.92 12.18
CA LEU A 77 -3.39 -1.53 12.59
C LEU A 77 -4.27 -1.17 13.81
N ILE A 78 -5.49 -1.68 13.87
CA ILE A 78 -6.37 -1.56 15.06
C ILE A 78 -5.71 -2.25 16.26
N GLY A 79 -5.15 -3.44 16.07
CA GLY A 79 -4.42 -4.16 17.12
C GLY A 79 -3.23 -3.36 17.66
N VAL A 80 -2.47 -2.70 16.78
CA VAL A 80 -1.38 -1.78 17.15
C VAL A 80 -1.91 -0.66 18.04
N LEU A 81 -3.00 0.00 17.64
CA LEU A 81 -3.60 1.10 18.40
C LEU A 81 -4.10 0.64 19.78
N ILE A 82 -4.78 -0.51 19.84
CA ILE A 82 -5.26 -1.07 21.11
C ILE A 82 -4.10 -1.38 22.05
N CYS A 83 -3.03 -2.02 21.56
CA CYS A 83 -1.85 -2.32 22.37
C CYS A 83 -1.16 -1.04 22.84
N TYR A 84 -1.07 -0.04 21.97
CA TYR A 84 -0.48 1.25 22.30
C TYR A 84 -1.28 1.97 23.42
N LEU A 85 -2.61 2.04 23.28
CA LEU A 85 -3.50 2.69 24.26
C LEU A 85 -3.49 1.97 25.62
N LYS A 86 -3.28 0.64 25.64
CA LYS A 86 -3.11 -0.15 26.86
C LYS A 86 -1.71 -0.06 27.48
N GLY A 87 -0.83 0.78 26.96
CA GLY A 87 0.55 0.92 27.44
C GLY A 87 1.48 -0.25 27.07
N LYS A 88 1.02 -1.22 26.26
CA LYS A 88 1.80 -2.38 25.84
C LYS A 88 2.65 -2.06 24.61
N ILE A 89 3.58 -1.11 24.77
CA ILE A 89 4.35 -0.51 23.66
C ILE A 89 5.15 -1.55 22.89
N LEU A 90 5.79 -2.51 23.57
CA LEU A 90 6.58 -3.56 22.91
C LEU A 90 5.70 -4.44 22.02
N GLN A 91 4.52 -4.84 22.51
CA GLN A 91 3.56 -5.63 21.72
C GLN A 91 3.03 -4.83 20.52
N ALA A 92 2.75 -3.53 20.71
CA ALA A 92 2.35 -2.65 19.61
C ALA A 92 3.39 -2.59 18.49
N LYS A 93 4.69 -2.53 18.85
CA LYS A 93 5.80 -2.51 17.86
C LYS A 93 5.93 -3.83 17.10
N TRP A 94 5.76 -4.98 17.77
CA TRP A 94 5.76 -6.29 17.10
C TRP A 94 4.58 -6.45 16.15
N LEU A 95 3.37 -6.04 16.54
CA LEU A 95 2.21 -6.04 15.67
C LEU A 95 2.40 -5.09 14.48
N TYR A 96 3.03 -3.94 14.71
CA TYR A 96 3.33 -3.00 13.63
C TYR A 96 4.37 -3.56 12.66
N LEU A 97 5.36 -4.29 13.13
CA LEU A 97 6.30 -5.01 12.27
C LEU A 97 5.56 -6.02 11.36
N SER A 98 4.63 -6.79 11.94
CA SER A 98 3.77 -7.70 11.16
C SER A 98 2.93 -6.95 10.12
N TYR A 99 2.37 -5.80 10.48
CA TYR A 99 1.65 -4.93 9.55
C TYR A 99 2.52 -4.49 8.36
N ILE A 100 3.77 -4.06 8.62
CA ILE A 100 4.71 -3.64 7.55
C ILE A 100 5.02 -4.80 6.62
N VAL A 101 5.27 -6.00 7.15
CA VAL A 101 5.55 -7.20 6.34
C VAL A 101 4.37 -7.55 5.46
N VAL A 102 3.16 -7.60 6.00
CA VAL A 102 1.94 -7.88 5.22
C VAL A 102 1.70 -6.80 4.17
N GLN A 103 1.95 -5.53 4.51
CA GLN A 103 1.85 -4.43 3.55
C GLN A 103 2.83 -4.58 2.38
N PHE A 104 4.04 -5.04 2.64
CA PHE A 104 5.04 -5.28 1.60
C PHE A 104 4.65 -6.46 0.70
N LEU A 105 4.18 -7.56 1.27
CA LEU A 105 3.65 -8.69 0.50
C LEU A 105 2.47 -8.26 -0.38
N HIS A 106 1.59 -7.39 0.13
CA HIS A 106 0.52 -6.81 -0.66
C HIS A 106 1.04 -5.90 -1.78
N ALA A 107 2.13 -5.15 -1.56
CA ALA A 107 2.75 -4.35 -2.62
C ALA A 107 3.32 -5.24 -3.75
N ILE A 108 3.95 -6.38 -3.41
CA ILE A 108 4.41 -7.37 -4.38
C ILE A 108 3.22 -7.93 -5.18
N TYR A 109 2.15 -8.35 -4.51
CA TYR A 109 0.94 -8.86 -5.16
C TYR A 109 0.36 -7.84 -6.16
N ARG A 110 0.27 -6.57 -5.76
CA ARG A 110 -0.21 -5.50 -6.64
C ARG A 110 0.73 -5.26 -7.83
N PHE A 111 2.03 -5.31 -7.61
CA PHE A 111 3.02 -5.16 -8.68
C PHE A 111 2.87 -6.25 -9.73
N VAL A 112 2.76 -7.52 -9.32
CA VAL A 112 2.54 -8.64 -10.23
C VAL A 112 1.23 -8.50 -11.00
N GLY A 113 0.13 -8.19 -10.29
CA GLY A 113 -1.18 -8.01 -10.91
C GLY A 113 -1.23 -6.85 -11.90
N PHE A 114 -0.60 -5.72 -11.58
CA PHE A 114 -0.52 -4.59 -12.51
C PHE A 114 0.32 -4.89 -13.75
N ASN A 115 1.44 -5.61 -13.61
CA ASN A 115 2.21 -6.02 -14.77
C ASN A 115 1.41 -6.93 -15.72
N MET A 116 0.55 -7.81 -15.19
CA MET A 116 -0.36 -8.61 -16.02
C MET A 116 -1.35 -7.72 -16.80
N ILE A 117 -1.93 -6.70 -16.15
CA ILE A 117 -2.84 -5.75 -16.81
C ILE A 117 -2.10 -4.91 -17.86
N VAL A 118 -0.91 -4.41 -17.53
CA VAL A 118 -0.09 -3.59 -18.44
C VAL A 118 0.31 -4.36 -19.69
N ASN A 119 0.65 -5.64 -19.54
CA ASN A 119 0.99 -6.49 -20.68
C ASN A 119 -0.20 -6.76 -21.63
N SER A 120 -1.43 -6.46 -21.21
CA SER A 120 -2.61 -6.55 -22.08
C SER A 120 -2.88 -5.28 -22.91
N ILE A 121 -2.04 -4.24 -22.75
CA ILE A 121 -2.14 -2.99 -23.53
C ILE A 121 -1.46 -3.19 -24.89
N ASN A 122 -2.18 -2.93 -25.98
CA ASN A 122 -1.65 -3.08 -27.35
C ASN A 122 -0.87 -1.84 -27.82
N PHE A 123 -1.21 -0.65 -27.31
CA PHE A 123 -0.51 0.59 -27.65
C PHE A 123 0.83 0.68 -26.92
N GLU A 124 1.92 0.63 -27.68
CA GLU A 124 3.29 0.56 -27.13
C GLU A 124 3.64 1.74 -26.24
N ASP A 125 3.33 2.98 -26.66
CA ASP A 125 3.66 4.19 -25.89
C ASP A 125 2.93 4.23 -24.54
N VAL A 126 1.63 3.87 -24.53
CA VAL A 126 0.83 3.79 -23.30
C VAL A 126 1.37 2.68 -22.39
N ARG A 127 1.73 1.53 -22.99
CA ARG A 127 2.30 0.41 -22.27
C ARG A 127 3.62 0.79 -21.60
N GLN A 128 4.55 1.39 -22.34
CA GLN A 128 5.86 1.80 -21.81
C GLN A 128 5.71 2.81 -20.67
N PHE A 129 4.89 3.85 -20.84
CA PHE A 129 4.63 4.82 -19.79
C PHE A 129 4.04 4.14 -18.52
N THR A 130 3.11 3.24 -18.72
CA THR A 130 2.44 2.54 -17.60
C THR A 130 3.39 1.57 -16.88
N VAL A 131 4.29 0.89 -17.62
CA VAL A 131 5.37 0.06 -17.05
C VAL A 131 6.26 0.91 -16.16
N VAL A 132 6.73 2.05 -16.66
CA VAL A 132 7.60 2.95 -15.89
C VAL A 132 6.90 3.43 -14.62
N ALA A 133 5.64 3.87 -14.72
CA ALA A 133 4.86 4.32 -13.57
C ALA A 133 4.64 3.20 -12.54
N THR A 134 4.38 1.98 -12.98
CA THR A 134 4.18 0.81 -12.13
C THR A 134 5.48 0.43 -11.40
N ASN A 135 6.60 0.41 -12.12
CA ASN A 135 7.92 0.13 -11.55
C ASN A 135 8.30 1.20 -10.52
N PHE A 136 8.09 2.48 -10.83
CA PHE A 136 8.38 3.58 -9.91
C PHE A 136 7.60 3.46 -8.60
N LYS A 137 6.31 3.14 -8.66
CA LYS A 137 5.47 2.90 -7.48
C LYS A 137 5.98 1.70 -6.66
N PHE A 138 6.44 0.64 -7.32
CA PHE A 138 6.95 -0.54 -6.65
C PHE A 138 8.30 -0.27 -5.97
N TYR A 139 9.27 0.35 -6.67
CA TYR A 139 10.54 0.73 -6.07
C TYR A 139 10.37 1.72 -4.91
N GLY A 140 9.46 2.68 -5.04
CA GLY A 140 9.08 3.56 -3.94
C GLY A 140 8.56 2.78 -2.72
N SER A 141 7.76 1.73 -2.95
CA SER A 141 7.28 0.84 -1.87
C SER A 141 8.41 0.07 -1.20
N ILE A 142 9.42 -0.38 -1.95
CA ILE A 142 10.61 -1.05 -1.39
C ILE A 142 11.40 -0.09 -0.49
N VAL A 143 11.66 1.12 -0.97
CA VAL A 143 12.38 2.13 -0.18
C VAL A 143 11.64 2.44 1.12
N LEU A 144 10.33 2.68 1.06
CA LEU A 144 9.51 2.91 2.24
C LEU A 144 9.53 1.71 3.20
N PHE A 145 9.45 0.49 2.69
CA PHE A 145 9.54 -0.73 3.48
C PHE A 145 10.86 -0.81 4.25
N VAL A 146 11.99 -0.57 3.57
CA VAL A 146 13.32 -0.60 4.20
C VAL A 146 13.42 0.48 5.29
N VAL A 147 12.97 1.70 5.02
CA VAL A 147 12.96 2.80 6.00
C VAL A 147 12.10 2.46 7.21
N TYR A 148 10.89 1.94 7.00
CA TYR A 148 9.98 1.61 8.10
C TYR A 148 10.51 0.46 8.95
N ILE A 149 11.06 -0.59 8.33
CA ILE A 149 11.70 -1.70 9.06
C ILE A 149 12.90 -1.19 9.85
N ALA A 150 13.77 -0.38 9.25
CA ALA A 150 14.94 0.15 9.96
C ALA A 150 14.52 0.94 11.22
N ILE A 151 13.55 1.83 11.09
CA ILE A 151 13.07 2.63 12.23
C ILE A 151 12.48 1.73 13.33
N ILE A 152 11.65 0.74 12.97
CA ILE A 152 11.00 -0.12 13.97
C ILE A 152 12.01 -1.05 14.63
N LEU A 153 12.96 -1.62 13.90
CA LEU A 153 14.00 -2.49 14.46
C LEU A 153 14.93 -1.72 15.40
N ILE A 154 15.35 -0.51 15.04
CA ILE A 154 16.13 0.36 15.95
C ILE A 154 15.34 0.67 17.20
N SER A 155 14.04 0.94 17.06
CA SER A 155 13.16 1.23 18.20
C SER A 155 12.98 0.01 19.11
N LEU A 156 12.82 -1.20 18.54
CA LEU A 156 12.73 -2.46 19.28
C LEU A 156 14.05 -2.78 20.00
N TYR A 157 15.18 -2.66 19.30
CA TYR A 157 16.50 -2.90 19.89
C TYR A 157 16.76 -2.02 21.12
N ARG A 158 16.41 -0.74 21.04
CA ARG A 158 16.55 0.21 22.15
C ARG A 158 15.66 -0.15 23.37
N ASP A 159 14.47 -0.69 23.14
CA ASP A 159 13.57 -1.10 24.22
C ASP A 159 14.10 -2.35 24.94
N VAL A 160 14.58 -3.34 24.18
CA VAL A 160 15.17 -4.57 24.75
C VAL A 160 16.41 -4.24 25.58
N LYS A 161 17.35 -3.46 25.01
CA LYS A 161 18.56 -3.07 25.72
C LYS A 161 18.28 -2.19 26.94
N GLY A 162 17.25 -1.33 26.89
CA GLY A 162 16.85 -0.49 28.02
C GLY A 162 16.23 -1.28 29.16
N SER A 163 15.62 -2.44 28.90
CA SER A 163 15.07 -3.33 29.94
C SER A 163 16.15 -4.16 30.64
N GLU A 164 17.27 -4.44 29.97
CA GLU A 164 18.42 -5.15 30.58
C GLU A 164 19.27 -4.26 31.50
N LEU A 165 19.22 -2.95 31.34
CA LEU A 165 20.00 -1.97 32.10
C LEU A 165 19.25 -1.39 33.32
N SER A 166 18.04 -1.84 33.61
CA SER A 166 17.29 -1.54 34.84
C SER A 166 17.25 -2.80 35.74
N PRO A 167 18.31 -3.13 36.48
CA PRO A 167 18.16 -4.10 37.54
C PRO A 167 17.23 -3.49 38.61
N VAL A 168 16.29 -4.30 39.10
CA VAL A 168 15.38 -4.01 40.23
C VAL A 168 16.16 -3.71 41.47
#